data_74cb815e5fe8098d9b610ca0547f3e40
#
_entry.id   74cb815e5fe8098d9b610ca0547f3e40
#
_cell.length_a   1.000
_cell.length_b   1.000
_cell.length_c   1.000
_cell.angle_alpha   90.00
_cell.angle_beta   90.00
_cell.angle_gamma   90.00
#
_symmetry.space_group_name_H-M   'P 1'
#
loop_
_entity.id
_entity.type
_entity.pdbx_description
1 polymer ?
#
loop_
_entity_poly.entity_id
_entity_poly.type
_entity_poly.pdbx_seq_one_letter_code
_entity_poly.pdbx_strand_id
1 'polypeptide(L)'
;MSKLLQPLKFNCGLEMKNRFMLAPLTNTQSHSDGVLSEEEFNWLEMRAAGGFGLTMTCAAHVQAIGQGFPGQLGVFSDAHLKGLTKLAGAIKSHGSIAICQIHHAGIRSPKELVGEQPVG
;
A
#
# COMPACT_ATOMS: atom_id res chain seq x y z
N MET A 1 4.77 -30.46 -9.06
CA MET A 1 4.42 -29.30 -8.23
C MET A 1 4.13 -28.10 -9.10
N SER A 2 3.13 -27.30 -8.77
CA SER A 2 2.80 -26.09 -9.53
C SER A 2 3.95 -25.09 -9.49
N LYS A 3 4.24 -24.45 -10.62
CA LYS A 3 5.23 -23.36 -10.69
C LYS A 3 4.85 -22.16 -9.82
N LEU A 4 3.56 -22.00 -9.50
CA LEU A 4 3.07 -20.91 -8.65
C LEU A 4 3.61 -20.98 -7.22
N LEU A 5 3.94 -22.16 -6.73
CA LEU A 5 4.48 -22.35 -5.38
C LEU A 5 6.01 -22.26 -5.32
N GLN A 6 6.67 -22.13 -6.47
CA GLN A 6 8.13 -22.00 -6.54
C GLN A 6 8.56 -20.55 -6.28
N PRO A 7 9.73 -20.35 -5.64
CA PRO A 7 10.28 -19.01 -5.45
C PRO A 7 10.51 -18.29 -6.79
N LEU A 8 10.43 -16.97 -6.74
CA LEU A 8 10.78 -16.09 -7.88
C LEU A 8 11.83 -15.09 -7.41
N LYS A 9 13.02 -15.17 -8.01
CA LYS A 9 14.11 -14.27 -7.71
C LYS A 9 14.11 -13.12 -8.72
N PHE A 10 14.15 -11.89 -8.21
CA PHE A 10 14.29 -10.68 -9.03
C PHE A 10 15.77 -10.36 -9.29
N ASN A 11 16.03 -9.62 -10.35
CA ASN A 11 17.40 -9.20 -10.71
C ASN A 11 18.07 -8.36 -9.61
N CYS A 12 17.29 -7.65 -8.79
CA CYS A 12 17.79 -6.87 -7.64
C CYS A 12 18.18 -7.73 -6.43
N GLY A 13 18.01 -9.04 -6.50
CA GLY A 13 18.35 -9.97 -5.41
C GLY A 13 17.20 -10.29 -4.45
N LEU A 14 16.09 -9.59 -4.51
CA LEU A 14 14.90 -9.95 -3.72
C LEU A 14 14.30 -11.25 -4.23
N GLU A 15 13.71 -12.02 -3.33
CA GLU A 15 13.06 -13.28 -3.67
C GLU A 15 11.67 -13.36 -3.07
N MET A 16 10.67 -13.66 -3.92
CA MET A 16 9.34 -14.05 -3.47
C MET A 16 9.35 -15.53 -3.12
N LYS A 17 8.78 -15.89 -1.98
CA LYS A 17 8.67 -17.30 -1.55
C LYS A 17 7.76 -18.14 -2.44
N ASN A 18 6.85 -17.49 -3.17
CA ASN A 18 5.97 -18.08 -4.17
C ASN A 18 5.62 -17.01 -5.21
N ARG A 19 4.83 -17.35 -6.21
CA ARG A 19 4.48 -16.45 -7.32
C ARG A 19 3.10 -15.80 -7.17
N PHE A 20 2.61 -15.69 -5.94
CA PHE A 20 1.35 -14.99 -5.65
C PHE A 20 1.65 -13.58 -5.13
N MET A 21 1.07 -12.60 -5.76
CA MET A 21 1.14 -11.20 -5.38
C MET A 21 -0.27 -10.70 -5.03
N LEU A 22 -0.39 -10.05 -3.87
CA LEU A 22 -1.58 -9.27 -3.58
C LEU A 22 -1.54 -8.00 -4.39
N ALA A 23 -2.46 -7.87 -5.36
CA ALA A 23 -2.60 -6.66 -6.15
C ALA A 23 -3.08 -5.49 -5.28
N PRO A 24 -2.73 -4.24 -5.63
CA PRO A 24 -3.22 -3.08 -4.89
C PRO A 24 -4.74 -2.97 -5.03
N LEU A 25 -5.44 -2.90 -3.90
CA LEU A 25 -6.89 -2.82 -3.83
C LEU A 25 -7.31 -1.61 -3.02
N THR A 26 -8.15 -0.75 -3.59
CA THR A 26 -8.76 0.36 -2.88
C THR A 26 -9.68 -0.17 -1.78
N ASN A 27 -9.43 0.24 -0.54
CA ASN A 27 -10.20 -0.22 0.63
C ASN A 27 -10.82 0.91 1.45
N THR A 28 -10.44 2.16 1.19
CA THR A 28 -10.96 3.37 1.85
C THR A 28 -10.90 3.34 3.37
N GLN A 29 -9.95 2.61 3.95
CA GLN A 29 -9.88 2.36 5.39
C GLN A 29 -8.92 3.27 6.15
N SER A 30 -8.05 4.03 5.47
CA SER A 30 -7.13 4.96 6.12
C SER A 30 -7.88 6.13 6.75
N HIS A 31 -7.25 6.78 7.73
CA HIS A 31 -7.80 7.98 8.35
C HIS A 31 -7.89 9.13 7.34
N SER A 32 -8.66 10.16 7.67
CA SER A 32 -8.91 11.30 6.76
C SER A 32 -7.64 12.05 6.36
N ASP A 33 -6.61 12.01 7.20
CA ASP A 33 -5.30 12.63 6.94
C ASP A 33 -4.31 11.69 6.22
N GLY A 34 -4.77 10.51 5.79
CA GLY A 34 -3.95 9.51 5.12
C GLY A 34 -3.15 8.61 6.05
N VAL A 35 -3.23 8.81 7.37
CA VAL A 35 -2.56 7.93 8.32
C VAL A 35 -3.17 6.54 8.27
N LEU A 36 -2.31 5.52 8.25
CA LEU A 36 -2.73 4.12 8.24
C LEU A 36 -3.62 3.80 9.44
N SER A 37 -4.80 3.28 9.19
CA SER A 37 -5.71 2.81 10.25
C SER A 37 -5.32 1.41 10.73
N GLU A 38 -5.85 1.03 11.89
CA GLU A 38 -5.66 -0.33 12.40
C GLU A 38 -6.37 -1.35 11.51
N GLU A 39 -7.55 -1.02 10.99
CA GLU A 39 -8.30 -1.89 10.08
C GLU A 39 -7.51 -2.19 8.81
N GLU A 40 -6.92 -1.18 8.18
CA GLU A 40 -6.13 -1.36 6.97
C GLU A 40 -4.84 -2.12 7.26
N PHE A 41 -4.18 -1.81 8.39
CA PHE A 41 -3.02 -2.57 8.84
C PHE A 41 -3.35 -4.05 8.98
N ASN A 42 -4.41 -4.38 9.71
CA ASN A 42 -4.83 -5.76 9.94
C ASN A 42 -5.19 -6.47 8.65
N TRP A 43 -5.88 -5.78 7.74
CA TRP A 43 -6.27 -6.33 6.44
C TRP A 43 -5.04 -6.73 5.62
N LEU A 44 -4.04 -5.87 5.54
CA LEU A 44 -2.81 -6.13 4.77
C LEU A 44 -1.92 -7.18 5.45
N GLU A 45 -1.74 -7.10 6.78
CA GLU A 45 -0.98 -8.10 7.52
C GLU A 45 -1.58 -9.50 7.39
N MET A 46 -2.90 -9.60 7.47
CA MET A 46 -3.60 -10.88 7.32
C MET A 46 -3.32 -11.53 5.96
N ARG A 47 -3.23 -10.75 4.89
CA ARG A 47 -2.91 -11.26 3.56
C ARG A 47 -1.48 -11.76 3.49
N ALA A 48 -0.54 -11.03 4.08
CA ALA A 48 0.85 -11.47 4.17
C ALA A 48 0.97 -12.77 4.97
N ALA A 49 0.31 -12.84 6.13
CA ALA A 49 0.26 -14.05 6.97
C ALA A 49 -0.40 -15.22 6.23
N GLY A 50 -1.37 -14.95 5.36
CA GLY A 50 -2.08 -15.95 4.56
C GLY A 50 -1.26 -16.56 3.44
N GLY A 51 -0.05 -16.04 3.16
CA GLY A 51 0.88 -16.71 2.27
C GLY A 51 1.27 -15.97 1.00
N PHE A 52 0.80 -14.75 0.74
CA PHE A 52 1.26 -13.99 -0.42
C PHE A 52 2.77 -13.76 -0.37
N GLY A 53 3.47 -14.09 -1.46
CA GLY A 53 4.91 -13.84 -1.60
C GLY A 53 5.26 -12.37 -1.72
N LEU A 54 4.31 -11.54 -2.16
CA LEU A 54 4.42 -10.09 -2.23
C LEU A 54 3.08 -9.46 -1.83
N THR A 55 3.13 -8.51 -0.92
CA THR A 55 1.95 -7.78 -0.44
C THR A 55 2.11 -6.31 -0.78
N MET A 56 1.23 -5.78 -1.62
CA MET A 56 1.23 -4.39 -2.05
C MET A 56 0.12 -3.61 -1.35
N THR A 57 0.42 -2.39 -0.92
CA THR A 57 -0.60 -1.50 -0.34
C THR A 57 -1.63 -1.10 -1.40
N CYS A 58 -2.75 -0.51 -0.96
CA CYS A 58 -3.57 0.27 -1.87
C CYS A 58 -2.78 1.47 -2.40
N ALA A 59 -3.34 2.18 -3.38
CA ALA A 59 -2.72 3.39 -3.93
C ALA A 59 -2.55 4.44 -2.82
N ALA A 60 -1.29 4.81 -2.52
CA ALA A 60 -0.96 5.79 -1.48
C ALA A 60 -0.60 7.13 -2.14
N HIS A 61 -1.31 8.22 -1.75
CA HIS A 61 -1.07 9.50 -2.41
C HIS A 61 0.20 10.17 -1.89
N VAL A 62 0.99 10.67 -2.86
CA VAL A 62 2.33 11.25 -2.63
C VAL A 62 2.31 12.74 -2.35
N GLN A 63 1.15 13.35 -2.40
CA GLN A 63 0.94 14.78 -2.17
C GLN A 63 -0.48 14.98 -1.64
N ALA A 64 -0.69 15.93 -0.72
CA ALA A 64 -2.01 16.17 -0.14
C ALA A 64 -3.07 16.43 -1.23
N ILE A 65 -2.75 17.28 -2.21
CA ILE A 65 -3.64 17.60 -3.31
C ILE A 65 -3.80 16.48 -4.34
N GLY A 66 -3.01 15.42 -4.21
CA GLY A 66 -3.08 14.23 -5.08
C GLY A 66 -4.05 13.16 -4.60
N GLN A 67 -4.76 13.39 -3.48
CA GLN A 67 -5.71 12.42 -2.96
C GLN A 67 -6.87 12.21 -3.95
N GLY A 68 -7.19 10.94 -4.23
CA GLY A 68 -8.21 10.59 -5.21
C GLY A 68 -9.56 10.21 -4.61
N PHE A 69 -9.59 9.81 -3.33
CA PHE A 69 -10.82 9.35 -2.67
C PHE A 69 -10.67 9.44 -1.13
N PRO A 70 -11.79 9.55 -0.39
CA PRO A 70 -11.76 9.54 1.07
C PRO A 70 -11.18 8.23 1.62
N GLY A 71 -10.42 8.31 2.70
CA GLY A 71 -9.82 7.12 3.32
C GLY A 71 -8.67 6.52 2.53
N GLN A 72 -8.08 7.27 1.62
CA GLN A 72 -6.89 6.83 0.89
C GLN A 72 -5.65 6.93 1.78
N LEU A 73 -4.80 5.89 1.72
CA LEU A 73 -3.50 5.89 2.40
C LEU A 73 -2.63 7.02 1.87
N GLY A 74 -1.94 7.71 2.79
CA GLY A 74 -0.98 8.77 2.47
C GLY A 74 0.46 8.32 2.65
N VAL A 75 1.36 8.93 1.88
CA VAL A 75 2.81 8.69 1.94
C VAL A 75 3.60 9.98 1.71
N PHE A 76 2.96 11.13 1.97
CA PHE A 76 3.50 12.43 1.58
C PHE A 76 4.11 13.24 2.75
N SER A 77 4.05 12.74 3.97
CA SER A 77 4.61 13.45 5.13
C SER A 77 5.13 12.50 6.20
N ASP A 78 5.90 13.04 7.14
CA ASP A 78 6.44 12.28 8.27
C ASP A 78 5.34 11.70 9.19
N ALA A 79 4.13 12.27 9.17
CA ALA A 79 2.99 11.73 9.91
C ALA A 79 2.64 10.30 9.50
N HIS A 80 2.97 9.90 8.27
CA HIS A 80 2.69 8.57 7.74
C HIS A 80 3.79 7.55 8.05
N LEU A 81 4.98 8.03 8.44
CA LEU A 81 6.18 7.18 8.58
C LEU A 81 6.01 6.07 9.61
N LYS A 82 5.45 6.38 10.77
CA LYS A 82 5.28 5.40 11.86
C LYS A 82 4.41 4.23 11.45
N GLY A 83 3.26 4.51 10.84
CA GLY A 83 2.32 3.47 10.39
C GLY A 83 2.90 2.62 9.26
N LEU A 84 3.54 3.27 8.28
CA LEU A 84 4.14 2.57 7.15
C LEU A 84 5.33 1.71 7.58
N THR A 85 6.14 2.18 8.54
CA THR A 85 7.25 1.39 9.11
C THR A 85 6.72 0.14 9.82
N LYS A 86 5.68 0.29 10.63
CA LYS A 86 5.02 -0.83 11.31
C LYS A 86 4.47 -1.83 10.30
N LEU A 87 3.79 -1.33 9.26
CA LEU A 87 3.19 -2.18 8.22
C LEU A 87 4.26 -2.96 7.45
N ALA A 88 5.31 -2.28 6.99
CA ALA A 88 6.40 -2.93 6.26
C ALA A 88 7.05 -4.03 7.11
N GLY A 89 7.31 -3.76 8.39
CA GLY A 89 7.87 -4.74 9.32
C GLY A 89 6.97 -5.97 9.50
N ALA A 90 5.66 -5.74 9.67
CA ALA A 90 4.69 -6.81 9.83
C ALA A 90 4.59 -7.69 8.57
N ILE A 91 4.51 -7.09 7.40
CA ILE A 91 4.47 -7.83 6.12
C ILE A 91 5.73 -8.68 5.95
N LYS A 92 6.90 -8.08 6.18
CA LYS A 92 8.19 -8.79 6.06
C LYS A 92 8.32 -9.92 7.08
N SER A 93 7.76 -9.78 8.29
CA SER A 93 7.81 -10.82 9.32
C SER A 93 7.12 -12.11 8.89
N HIS A 94 6.21 -12.05 7.93
CA HIS A 94 5.55 -13.22 7.34
C HIS A 94 6.25 -13.75 6.08
N GLY A 95 7.45 -13.24 5.78
CA GLY A 95 8.20 -13.66 4.58
C GLY A 95 7.64 -13.11 3.27
N SER A 96 6.79 -12.10 3.32
CA SER A 96 6.24 -11.42 2.14
C SER A 96 7.08 -10.19 1.80
N ILE A 97 7.25 -9.89 0.52
CA ILE A 97 7.86 -8.64 0.09
C ILE A 97 6.82 -7.53 0.28
N ALA A 98 7.21 -6.44 0.95
CA ALA A 98 6.35 -5.28 1.17
C ALA A 98 6.58 -4.23 0.07
N ILE A 99 5.52 -3.83 -0.61
CA ILE A 99 5.57 -2.77 -1.63
C ILE A 99 4.46 -1.75 -1.34
N CYS A 100 4.80 -0.47 -1.44
CA CYS A 100 3.84 0.63 -1.41
C CYS A 100 3.57 1.09 -2.85
N GLN A 101 2.31 1.03 -3.28
CA GLN A 101 1.92 1.62 -4.56
C GLN A 101 1.78 3.13 -4.37
N ILE A 102 2.53 3.92 -5.11
CA ILE A 102 2.44 5.37 -5.08
C ILE A 102 1.46 5.88 -6.13
N HIS A 103 0.74 6.97 -5.80
CA HIS A 103 -0.35 7.46 -6.63
C HIS A 103 -0.49 8.99 -6.51
N HIS A 104 -0.96 9.61 -7.58
CA HIS A 104 -1.40 11.00 -7.60
C HIS A 104 -2.60 11.11 -8.54
N ALA A 105 -3.74 11.59 -8.02
CA ALA A 105 -4.97 11.64 -8.82
C ALA A 105 -4.98 12.78 -9.84
N GLY A 106 -4.10 13.78 -9.67
CA GLY A 106 -3.98 14.89 -10.61
C GLY A 106 -5.31 15.63 -10.77
N ILE A 107 -5.70 15.88 -12.01
CA ILE A 107 -6.95 16.56 -12.33
C ILE A 107 -8.21 15.83 -11.82
N ARG A 108 -8.09 14.54 -11.50
CA ARG A 108 -9.20 13.74 -10.96
C ARG A 108 -9.35 13.84 -9.44
N SER A 109 -8.46 14.55 -8.75
CA SER A 109 -8.61 14.79 -7.32
C SER A 109 -9.91 15.57 -7.06
N PRO A 110 -10.80 15.06 -6.16
CA PRO A 110 -12.03 15.79 -5.84
C PRO A 110 -11.69 17.09 -5.12
N LYS A 111 -12.13 18.23 -5.68
CA LYS A 111 -11.86 19.56 -5.10
C LYS A 111 -12.34 19.68 -3.66
N GLU A 112 -13.50 19.11 -3.36
CA GLU A 112 -14.09 19.12 -2.02
C GLU A 112 -13.23 18.37 -1.00
N LEU A 113 -12.50 17.35 -1.47
CA LEU A 113 -11.65 16.51 -0.63
C LEU A 113 -10.29 17.16 -0.37
N VAL A 114 -9.67 17.71 -1.42
CA VAL A 114 -8.31 18.28 -1.33
C VAL A 114 -8.29 19.75 -0.95
N GLY A 115 -9.45 20.43 -0.98
CA GLY A 115 -9.59 21.81 -0.52
C GLY A 115 -9.13 22.87 -1.52
N GLU A 116 -8.60 22.49 -2.67
CA GLU A 116 -8.09 23.40 -3.68
C GLU A 116 -8.29 22.84 -5.08
N GLN A 117 -8.00 23.66 -6.10
CA GLN A 117 -8.17 23.25 -7.49
C GLN A 117 -7.21 22.10 -7.83
N PRO A 118 -7.70 20.97 -8.38
CA PRO A 118 -6.85 19.88 -8.81
C PRO A 118 -5.81 20.32 -9.84
N VAL A 119 -4.64 19.69 -9.80
CA VAL A 119 -3.55 19.95 -10.74
C VAL A 119 -3.52 18.90 -11.83
N GLY A 120 -3.27 19.34 -13.05
CA GLY A 120 -3.15 18.46 -14.20
C GLY A 120 -1.73 18.04 -14.53
#